data_fcf8ac7d227980126ed5da5323e18f9f
#
_entry.id   fcf8ac7d227980126ed5da5323e18f9f
#
_cell.length_a   1.000
_cell.length_b   1.000
_cell.length_c   1.000
_cell.angle_alpha   90.00
_cell.angle_beta   90.00
_cell.angle_gamma   90.00
#
_symmetry.space_group_name_H-M   'P 1'
#
loop_
_entity.id
_entity.type
_entity.pdbx_description
1 polymer ?
#
loop_
_entity_poly.entity_id
_entity_poly.type
_entity_poly.pdbx_seq_one_letter_code
_entity_poly.pdbx_strand_id
1 'polypeptide(L)'
;MSTNKLIRLSGIAAMLCGLATAVFWFVHPSAADPRAVHDAAFFAAVQSPAFVSVFLLFVALILASLLALIGYYVRLFATSGIAGLISFLVAFVGTAMFLASGVFQCGVAPVLARSPATRLLLEPAGPLLGGILGLLFAGTGCTFALGYLLLGITMLRTGVFPGWAAVLLMLGAPVLGLSPLMPLWARILGCLCWGAGNLWLGYVQLAAGGDLAVAALDRSASRGLQQAA
;
A
#
# COMPACT_ATOMS: atom_id res chain seq x y z
N MET A 1 9.33 4.23 21.95
CA MET A 1 8.06 4.80 21.44
C MET A 1 6.91 4.03 22.06
N SER A 2 5.87 4.70 22.61
CA SER A 2 4.73 3.98 23.19
C SER A 2 3.85 3.37 22.09
N THR A 3 3.17 2.26 22.39
CA THR A 3 2.24 1.58 21.46
C THR A 3 1.18 2.54 20.91
N ASN A 4 0.66 3.44 21.74
CA ASN A 4 -0.33 4.44 21.31
C ASN A 4 0.23 5.42 20.26
N LYS A 5 1.49 5.86 20.42
CA LYS A 5 2.14 6.72 19.40
C LYS A 5 2.30 5.97 18.07
N LEU A 6 2.68 4.69 18.13
CA LEU A 6 2.80 3.86 16.93
C LEU A 6 1.45 3.71 16.21
N ILE A 7 0.38 3.38 16.92
CA ILE A 7 -0.97 3.25 16.37
C ILE A 7 -1.42 4.57 15.73
N ARG A 8 -1.21 5.71 16.37
CA ARG A 8 -1.57 7.02 15.80
C ARG A 8 -0.77 7.36 14.54
N LEU A 9 0.55 7.15 14.55
CA LEU A 9 1.39 7.39 13.38
C LEU A 9 1.01 6.48 12.21
N SER A 10 0.72 5.21 12.48
CA SER A 10 0.26 4.28 11.44
C SER A 10 -1.13 4.65 10.92
N GLY A 11 -2.00 5.21 11.75
CA GLY A 11 -3.29 5.77 11.32
C GLY A 11 -3.12 6.94 10.35
N ILE A 12 -2.24 7.89 10.66
CA ILE A 12 -1.90 9.00 9.75
C ILE A 12 -1.33 8.46 8.44
N ALA A 13 -0.39 7.51 8.52
CA ALA A 13 0.23 6.89 7.36
C ALA A 13 -0.82 6.18 6.45
N ALA A 14 -1.78 5.47 7.05
CA ALA A 14 -2.88 4.84 6.33
C ALA A 14 -3.76 5.87 5.61
N MET A 15 -4.10 6.98 6.28
CA MET A 15 -4.92 8.03 5.66
C MET A 15 -4.20 8.71 4.50
N LEU A 16 -2.91 9.06 4.66
CA LEU A 16 -2.11 9.66 3.61
C LEU A 16 -1.97 8.71 2.41
N CYS A 17 -1.68 7.43 2.68
CA CYS A 17 -1.59 6.41 1.66
C CYS A 17 -2.93 6.25 0.93
N GLY A 18 -4.04 6.18 1.66
CA GLY A 18 -5.38 6.05 1.08
C GLY A 18 -5.74 7.20 0.17
N LEU A 19 -5.52 8.45 0.62
CA LEU A 19 -5.82 9.66 -0.16
C LEU A 19 -5.01 9.70 -1.45
N ALA A 20 -3.71 9.51 -1.35
CA ALA A 20 -2.85 9.65 -2.52
C ALA A 20 -2.99 8.46 -3.50
N THR A 21 -3.31 7.25 -3.01
CA THR A 21 -3.65 6.14 -3.91
C THR A 21 -4.93 6.42 -4.68
N ALA A 22 -5.94 7.03 -4.05
CA ALA A 22 -7.18 7.38 -4.71
C ALA A 22 -6.98 8.32 -5.91
N VAL A 23 -5.97 9.18 -5.88
CA VAL A 23 -5.67 10.14 -6.98
C VAL A 23 -4.59 9.66 -7.94
N PHE A 24 -3.91 8.55 -7.67
CA PHE A 24 -2.72 8.09 -8.43
C PHE A 24 -2.95 8.03 -9.94
N TRP A 25 -4.01 7.36 -10.41
CA TRP A 25 -4.28 7.21 -11.84
C TRP A 25 -4.78 8.48 -12.54
N PHE A 26 -5.20 9.49 -11.78
CA PHE A 26 -5.57 10.80 -12.34
C PHE A 26 -4.33 11.66 -12.65
N VAL A 27 -3.21 11.41 -11.97
CA VAL A 27 -1.96 12.15 -12.16
C VAL A 27 -0.91 11.36 -12.94
N HIS A 28 -1.13 10.06 -13.15
CA HIS A 28 -0.21 9.21 -13.91
C HIS A 28 -0.23 9.60 -15.38
N PRO A 29 0.93 9.79 -16.05
CA PRO A 29 1.00 10.13 -17.48
C PRO A 29 0.35 9.04 -18.34
N SER A 30 -0.69 9.37 -19.08
CA SER A 30 -1.47 8.38 -19.87
C SER A 30 -0.63 7.69 -20.95
N ALA A 31 0.34 8.39 -21.55
CA ALA A 31 1.26 7.83 -22.52
C ALA A 31 2.23 6.78 -21.93
N ALA A 32 2.46 6.80 -20.60
CA ALA A 32 3.25 5.80 -19.90
C ALA A 32 2.37 4.70 -19.24
N ASP A 33 1.13 4.53 -19.71
CA ASP A 33 0.28 3.43 -19.24
C ASP A 33 0.96 2.08 -19.52
N PRO A 34 0.98 1.13 -18.55
CA PRO A 34 1.58 -0.19 -18.74
C PRO A 34 1.03 -1.00 -19.93
N ARG A 35 -0.14 -0.62 -20.43
CA ARG A 35 -0.81 -1.23 -21.58
C ARG A 35 -0.64 -0.44 -22.88
N ALA A 36 0.04 0.71 -22.82
CA ALA A 36 0.32 1.49 -24.04
C ALA A 36 1.32 0.75 -24.95
N VAL A 37 1.28 1.09 -26.22
CA VAL A 37 2.34 0.67 -27.14
C VAL A 37 3.64 1.36 -26.74
N HIS A 38 4.73 0.60 -26.70
CA HIS A 38 6.06 1.13 -26.33
C HIS A 38 6.69 1.87 -27.53
N ASP A 39 6.06 2.94 -27.95
CA ASP A 39 6.51 3.84 -29.02
C ASP A 39 7.33 5.02 -28.49
N ALA A 40 7.64 5.97 -29.36
CA ALA A 40 8.39 7.17 -29.01
C ALA A 40 7.69 8.01 -27.93
N ALA A 41 6.35 8.07 -27.94
CA ALA A 41 5.57 8.80 -26.95
C ALA A 41 5.64 8.16 -25.57
N PHE A 42 5.56 6.82 -25.50
CA PHE A 42 5.77 6.06 -24.25
C PHE A 42 7.14 6.37 -23.64
N PHE A 43 8.22 6.21 -24.42
CA PHE A 43 9.57 6.46 -23.90
C PHE A 43 9.81 7.93 -23.51
N ALA A 44 9.21 8.89 -24.22
CA ALA A 44 9.25 10.30 -23.82
C ALA A 44 8.50 10.53 -22.49
N ALA A 45 7.33 9.91 -22.31
CA ALA A 45 6.56 10.01 -21.08
C ALA A 45 7.31 9.39 -19.89
N VAL A 46 7.94 8.22 -20.04
CA VAL A 46 8.74 7.58 -18.98
C VAL A 46 9.94 8.44 -18.56
N GLN A 47 10.51 9.22 -19.46
CA GLN A 47 11.61 10.15 -19.16
C GLN A 47 11.13 11.47 -18.54
N SER A 48 9.82 11.73 -18.53
CA SER A 48 9.28 13.02 -18.08
C SER A 48 9.45 13.21 -16.56
N PRO A 49 9.69 14.46 -16.11
CA PRO A 49 9.69 14.76 -14.68
C PRO A 49 8.38 14.38 -13.97
N ALA A 50 7.25 14.46 -14.68
CA ALA A 50 5.94 14.07 -14.16
C ALA A 50 5.91 12.58 -13.80
N PHE A 51 6.39 11.70 -14.68
CA PHE A 51 6.48 10.26 -14.42
C PHE A 51 7.36 9.96 -13.21
N VAL A 52 8.56 10.53 -13.17
CA VAL A 52 9.49 10.35 -12.05
C VAL A 52 8.88 10.83 -10.74
N SER A 53 8.24 12.01 -10.73
CA SER A 53 7.61 12.57 -9.52
C SER A 53 6.45 11.71 -9.01
N VAL A 54 5.61 11.19 -9.92
CA VAL A 54 4.49 10.29 -9.56
C VAL A 54 5.01 9.00 -8.93
N PHE A 55 6.09 8.42 -9.46
CA PHE A 55 6.67 7.19 -8.88
C PHE A 55 7.50 7.45 -7.62
N LEU A 56 8.12 8.61 -7.43
CA LEU A 56 8.69 9.01 -6.14
C LEU A 56 7.61 9.15 -5.07
N LEU A 57 6.48 9.77 -5.40
CA LEU A 57 5.32 9.81 -4.52
C LEU A 57 4.84 8.39 -4.21
N PHE A 58 4.72 7.52 -5.21
CA PHE A 58 4.34 6.12 -5.03
C PHE A 58 5.27 5.38 -4.05
N VAL A 59 6.60 5.56 -4.17
CA VAL A 59 7.58 5.01 -3.22
C VAL A 59 7.30 5.50 -1.79
N ALA A 60 7.07 6.80 -1.60
CA ALA A 60 6.75 7.37 -0.29
C ALA A 60 5.44 6.78 0.28
N LEU A 61 4.43 6.56 -0.58
CA LEU A 61 3.15 5.96 -0.19
C LEU A 61 3.29 4.49 0.20
N ILE A 62 4.16 3.73 -0.47
CA ILE A 62 4.43 2.35 -0.09
C ILE A 62 5.10 2.28 1.29
N LEU A 63 6.03 3.19 1.57
CA LEU A 63 6.64 3.29 2.90
C LEU A 63 5.59 3.63 3.97
N ALA A 64 4.67 4.56 3.68
CA ALA A 64 3.53 4.85 4.56
C ALA A 64 2.61 3.64 4.73
N SER A 65 2.37 2.87 3.66
CA SER A 65 1.57 1.64 3.70
C SER A 65 2.19 0.56 4.59
N LEU A 66 3.51 0.38 4.53
CA LEU A 66 4.23 -0.53 5.44
C LEU A 66 4.04 -0.13 6.91
N LEU A 67 4.12 1.17 7.21
CA LEU A 67 3.86 1.67 8.56
C LEU A 67 2.39 1.46 8.97
N ALA A 68 1.43 1.66 8.06
CA ALA A 68 0.02 1.38 8.29
C ALA A 68 -0.22 -0.10 8.62
N LEU A 69 0.39 -1.02 7.87
CA LEU A 69 0.32 -2.47 8.11
C LEU A 69 0.82 -2.86 9.50
N ILE A 70 1.92 -2.26 9.97
CA ILE A 70 2.42 -2.49 11.33
C ILE A 70 1.35 -2.11 12.35
N GLY A 71 0.69 -0.95 12.19
CA GLY A 71 -0.37 -0.52 13.08
C GLY A 71 -1.61 -1.41 13.03
N TYR A 72 -2.00 -1.91 11.84
CA TYR A 72 -3.07 -2.88 11.72
C TYR A 72 -2.75 -4.16 12.48
N TYR A 73 -1.54 -4.70 12.29
CA TYR A 73 -1.10 -5.90 12.98
C TYR A 73 -1.05 -5.74 14.49
N VAL A 74 -0.50 -4.63 15.00
CA VAL A 74 -0.45 -4.35 16.45
C VAL A 74 -1.82 -4.39 17.09
N ARG A 75 -2.86 -3.90 16.40
CA ARG A 75 -4.24 -3.98 16.88
C ARG A 75 -4.87 -5.37 16.76
N LEU A 76 -4.50 -6.12 15.72
CA LEU A 76 -5.01 -7.48 15.50
C LEU A 76 -4.31 -8.54 16.37
N PHE A 77 -3.09 -8.27 16.82
CA PHE A 77 -2.18 -9.25 17.44
C PHE A 77 -2.86 -10.08 18.54
N ALA A 78 -3.58 -9.42 19.46
CA ALA A 78 -4.18 -10.09 20.62
C ALA A 78 -5.36 -11.02 20.26
N THR A 79 -5.99 -10.83 19.10
CA THR A 79 -7.24 -11.52 18.73
C THR A 79 -7.11 -12.44 17.52
N SER A 80 -6.06 -12.26 16.71
CA SER A 80 -5.94 -12.92 15.41
C SER A 80 -5.05 -14.18 15.41
N GLY A 81 -4.26 -14.39 16.46
CA GLY A 81 -3.36 -15.55 16.57
C GLY A 81 -2.41 -15.69 15.38
N ILE A 82 -2.09 -16.92 15.00
CA ILE A 82 -1.16 -17.24 13.91
C ILE A 82 -1.70 -16.79 12.54
N ALA A 83 -3.02 -16.80 12.33
CA ALA A 83 -3.62 -16.34 11.08
C ALA A 83 -3.37 -14.86 10.84
N GLY A 84 -3.42 -14.03 11.90
CA GLY A 84 -3.07 -12.61 11.82
C GLY A 84 -1.60 -12.38 11.49
N LEU A 85 -0.70 -13.17 12.06
CA LEU A 85 0.73 -13.09 11.74
C LEU A 85 0.99 -13.46 10.28
N ILE A 86 0.43 -14.56 9.79
CA ILE A 86 0.62 -14.99 8.39
C ILE A 86 0.06 -13.92 7.43
N SER A 87 -1.16 -13.43 7.67
CA SER A 87 -1.78 -12.41 6.81
C SER A 87 -0.97 -11.11 6.79
N PHE A 88 -0.45 -10.68 7.96
CA PHE A 88 0.44 -9.53 8.06
C PHE A 88 1.73 -9.75 7.28
N LEU A 89 2.42 -10.88 7.47
CA LEU A 89 3.69 -11.14 6.79
C LEU A 89 3.53 -11.19 5.26
N VAL A 90 2.49 -11.84 4.75
CA VAL A 90 2.23 -11.90 3.30
C VAL A 90 1.92 -10.51 2.75
N ALA A 91 1.06 -9.73 3.44
CA ALA A 91 0.76 -8.36 3.04
C ALA A 91 1.99 -7.45 3.10
N PHE A 92 2.81 -7.59 4.14
CA PHE A 92 4.03 -6.81 4.33
C PHE A 92 5.06 -7.11 3.24
N VAL A 93 5.31 -8.39 2.94
CA VAL A 93 6.23 -8.81 1.87
C VAL A 93 5.73 -8.31 0.52
N GLY A 94 4.45 -8.51 0.18
CA GLY A 94 3.87 -8.02 -1.07
C GLY A 94 4.00 -6.50 -1.21
N THR A 95 3.74 -5.75 -0.14
CA THR A 95 3.89 -4.29 -0.12
C THR A 95 5.37 -3.87 -0.25
N ALA A 96 6.29 -4.57 0.42
CA ALA A 96 7.73 -4.31 0.30
C ALA A 96 8.26 -4.60 -1.11
N MET A 97 7.75 -5.64 -1.78
CA MET A 97 8.09 -5.91 -3.19
C MET A 97 7.60 -4.79 -4.13
N PHE A 98 6.45 -4.15 -3.85
CA PHE A 98 6.02 -2.96 -4.59
C PHE A 98 7.00 -1.79 -4.44
N LEU A 99 7.70 -1.67 -3.31
CA LEU A 99 8.75 -0.67 -3.13
C LEU A 99 9.86 -0.84 -4.16
N ALA A 100 10.32 -2.08 -4.38
CA ALA A 100 11.31 -2.38 -5.41
C ALA A 100 10.80 -2.02 -6.82
N SER A 101 9.52 -2.33 -7.12
CA SER A 101 8.90 -1.93 -8.39
C SER A 101 8.85 -0.41 -8.55
N GLY A 102 8.47 0.33 -7.50
CA GLY A 102 8.43 1.79 -7.52
C GLY A 102 9.81 2.41 -7.75
N VAL A 103 10.85 1.91 -7.07
CA VAL A 103 12.25 2.34 -7.25
C VAL A 103 12.73 2.05 -8.67
N PHE A 104 12.40 0.87 -9.23
CA PHE A 104 12.68 0.57 -10.63
C PHE A 104 12.05 1.60 -11.58
N GLN A 105 10.79 1.92 -11.38
CA GLN A 105 10.05 2.86 -12.23
C GLN A 105 10.61 4.30 -12.16
N CYS A 106 10.93 4.83 -11.00
CA CYS A 106 11.46 6.20 -10.89
C CYS A 106 12.96 6.31 -11.14
N GLY A 107 13.75 5.27 -10.89
CA GLY A 107 15.21 5.31 -10.95
C GLY A 107 15.80 4.64 -12.18
N VAL A 108 15.30 3.48 -12.56
CA VAL A 108 15.91 2.66 -13.63
C VAL A 108 15.22 2.86 -14.98
N ALA A 109 13.90 2.80 -15.03
CA ALA A 109 13.15 2.88 -16.28
C ALA A 109 13.44 4.18 -17.08
N PRO A 110 13.50 5.39 -16.47
CA PRO A 110 13.84 6.61 -17.20
C PRO A 110 15.25 6.59 -17.80
N VAL A 111 16.20 5.95 -17.13
CA VAL A 111 17.59 5.82 -17.64
C VAL A 111 17.62 4.89 -18.84
N LEU A 112 16.97 3.74 -18.78
CA LEU A 112 16.88 2.79 -19.88
C LEU A 112 16.11 3.35 -21.09
N ALA A 113 15.13 4.20 -20.85
CA ALA A 113 14.34 4.84 -21.90
C ALA A 113 15.14 5.85 -22.76
N ARG A 114 16.29 6.37 -22.27
CA ARG A 114 17.08 7.41 -22.96
C ARG A 114 17.74 6.92 -24.24
N SER A 115 18.26 5.69 -24.25
CA SER A 115 18.99 5.15 -25.41
C SER A 115 18.18 4.13 -26.19
N PRO A 116 18.12 4.20 -27.53
CA PRO A 116 17.48 3.17 -28.34
C PRO A 116 18.02 1.77 -28.06
N ALA A 117 19.32 1.63 -27.74
CA ALA A 117 19.95 0.34 -27.45
C ALA A 117 19.42 -0.29 -26.15
N THR A 118 18.96 0.50 -25.20
CA THR A 118 18.48 0.01 -23.89
C THR A 118 16.96 -0.06 -23.79
N ARG A 119 16.21 0.54 -24.71
CA ARG A 119 14.72 0.52 -24.72
C ARG A 119 14.16 -0.89 -24.82
N LEU A 120 14.82 -1.78 -25.56
CA LEU A 120 14.42 -3.20 -25.66
C LEU A 120 14.37 -3.90 -24.29
N LEU A 121 15.12 -3.42 -23.29
CA LEU A 121 15.08 -3.96 -21.93
C LEU A 121 13.76 -3.63 -21.21
N LEU A 122 13.06 -2.57 -21.63
CA LEU A 122 11.76 -2.17 -21.06
C LEU A 122 10.57 -2.84 -21.77
N GLU A 123 10.81 -3.54 -22.86
CA GLU A 123 9.74 -4.29 -23.54
C GLU A 123 9.25 -5.46 -22.65
N PRO A 124 7.93 -5.70 -22.57
CA PRO A 124 7.38 -6.77 -21.72
C PRO A 124 7.94 -8.17 -22.04
N ALA A 125 8.22 -8.45 -23.31
CA ALA A 125 8.85 -9.69 -23.78
C ALA A 125 10.38 -9.55 -23.95
N GLY A 126 10.97 -8.42 -23.54
CA GLY A 126 12.40 -8.13 -23.65
C GLY A 126 13.25 -8.93 -22.66
N PRO A 127 14.59 -8.85 -22.82
CA PRO A 127 15.51 -9.67 -22.02
C PRO A 127 15.40 -9.42 -20.51
N LEU A 128 15.01 -8.21 -20.08
CA LEU A 128 14.88 -7.84 -18.67
C LEU A 128 13.49 -8.18 -18.12
N LEU A 129 12.43 -7.67 -18.74
CA LEU A 129 11.06 -7.83 -18.23
C LEU A 129 10.41 -9.16 -18.64
N GLY A 130 10.85 -9.78 -19.74
CA GLY A 130 10.44 -11.15 -20.14
C GLY A 130 11.13 -12.26 -19.32
N GLY A 131 12.12 -11.91 -18.49
CA GLY A 131 12.88 -12.84 -17.65
C GLY A 131 12.43 -12.88 -16.19
N ILE A 132 13.40 -13.16 -15.32
CA ILE A 132 13.18 -13.30 -13.86
C ILE A 132 12.58 -12.04 -13.23
N LEU A 133 12.94 -10.85 -13.71
CA LEU A 133 12.40 -9.59 -13.17
C LEU A 133 10.90 -9.46 -13.45
N GLY A 134 10.45 -9.86 -14.64
CA GLY A 134 9.02 -9.88 -14.97
C GLY A 134 8.24 -10.86 -14.09
N LEU A 135 8.81 -12.03 -13.81
CA LEU A 135 8.22 -12.99 -12.84
C LEU A 135 8.16 -12.41 -11.43
N LEU A 136 9.20 -11.69 -11.00
CA LEU A 136 9.19 -11.00 -9.70
C LEU A 136 8.12 -9.91 -9.65
N PHE A 137 7.93 -9.14 -10.71
CA PHE A 137 6.87 -8.12 -10.77
C PHE A 137 5.47 -8.74 -10.76
N ALA A 138 5.25 -9.83 -11.51
CA ALA A 138 3.99 -10.57 -11.47
C ALA A 138 3.75 -11.17 -10.06
N GLY A 139 4.77 -11.78 -9.47
CA GLY A 139 4.75 -12.30 -8.09
C GLY A 139 4.44 -11.22 -7.06
N THR A 140 4.95 -9.99 -7.25
CA THR A 140 4.65 -8.83 -6.42
C THR A 140 3.14 -8.56 -6.37
N GLY A 141 2.50 -8.47 -7.53
CA GLY A 141 1.07 -8.22 -7.63
C GLY A 141 0.23 -9.31 -6.96
N CYS A 142 0.57 -10.57 -7.21
CA CYS A 142 -0.12 -11.72 -6.60
C CYS A 142 0.07 -11.77 -5.09
N THR A 143 1.29 -11.56 -4.58
CA THR A 143 1.60 -11.59 -3.14
C THR A 143 0.91 -10.44 -2.41
N PHE A 144 0.90 -9.24 -3.00
CA PHE A 144 0.17 -8.09 -2.49
C PHE A 144 -1.33 -8.39 -2.39
N ALA A 145 -1.94 -8.82 -3.49
CA ALA A 145 -3.37 -9.14 -3.54
C ALA A 145 -3.74 -10.19 -2.48
N LEU A 146 -3.01 -11.32 -2.44
CA LEU A 146 -3.24 -12.39 -1.47
C LEU A 146 -3.07 -11.89 -0.03
N GLY A 147 -2.03 -11.12 0.25
CA GLY A 147 -1.76 -10.60 1.59
C GLY A 147 -2.90 -9.74 2.12
N TYR A 148 -3.40 -8.80 1.32
CA TYR A 148 -4.51 -7.95 1.73
C TYR A 148 -5.86 -8.67 1.76
N LEU A 149 -6.07 -9.68 0.93
CA LEU A 149 -7.23 -10.57 1.05
C LEU A 149 -7.21 -11.32 2.40
N LEU A 150 -6.10 -11.94 2.76
CA LEU A 150 -5.94 -12.65 4.04
C LEU A 150 -6.07 -11.68 5.22
N LEU A 151 -5.47 -10.50 5.13
CA LEU A 151 -5.56 -9.47 6.17
C LEU A 151 -7.00 -8.98 6.36
N GLY A 152 -7.72 -8.71 5.27
CA GLY A 152 -9.12 -8.31 5.31
C GLY A 152 -10.01 -9.40 5.90
N ILE A 153 -9.82 -10.68 5.53
CA ILE A 153 -10.52 -11.82 6.15
C ILE A 153 -10.24 -11.86 7.65
N THR A 154 -8.99 -11.64 8.06
CA THR A 154 -8.61 -11.61 9.48
C THR A 154 -9.30 -10.45 10.21
N MET A 155 -9.36 -9.26 9.60
CA MET A 155 -10.08 -8.10 10.16
C MET A 155 -11.57 -8.40 10.33
N LEU A 156 -12.22 -9.05 9.33
CA LEU A 156 -13.63 -9.43 9.40
C LEU A 156 -13.90 -10.44 10.51
N ARG A 157 -13.03 -11.45 10.66
CA ARG A 157 -13.20 -12.50 11.68
C ARG A 157 -13.00 -12.01 13.10
N THR A 158 -12.08 -11.05 13.30
CA THR A 158 -11.78 -10.53 14.64
C THR A 158 -12.71 -9.40 15.08
N GLY A 159 -13.37 -8.72 14.16
CA GLY A 159 -14.24 -7.58 14.45
C GLY A 159 -13.51 -6.35 15.04
N VAL A 160 -12.16 -6.34 15.03
CA VAL A 160 -11.34 -5.23 15.56
C VAL A 160 -11.48 -3.97 14.73
N PHE A 161 -11.75 -4.14 13.45
CA PHE A 161 -11.95 -3.06 12.49
C PHE A 161 -13.34 -3.12 11.87
N PRO A 162 -13.88 -1.98 11.39
CA PRO A 162 -15.16 -1.97 10.66
C PRO A 162 -15.11 -2.88 9.43
N GLY A 163 -16.06 -3.82 9.35
CA GLY A 163 -16.05 -4.85 8.31
C GLY A 163 -16.08 -4.31 6.89
N TRP A 164 -16.84 -3.24 6.62
CA TRP A 164 -16.91 -2.63 5.29
C TRP A 164 -15.56 -2.03 4.84
N ALA A 165 -14.75 -1.48 5.77
CA ALA A 165 -13.42 -0.97 5.43
C ALA A 165 -12.46 -2.10 5.06
N ALA A 166 -12.55 -3.25 5.76
CA ALA A 166 -11.82 -4.46 5.39
C ALA A 166 -12.24 -4.99 4.01
N VAL A 167 -13.55 -4.99 3.70
CA VAL A 167 -14.07 -5.38 2.37
C VAL A 167 -13.53 -4.46 1.28
N LEU A 168 -13.50 -3.15 1.49
CA LEU A 168 -12.94 -2.20 0.52
C LEU A 168 -11.44 -2.48 0.24
N LEU A 169 -10.65 -2.81 1.27
CA LEU A 169 -9.27 -3.24 1.07
C LEU A 169 -9.19 -4.52 0.24
N MET A 170 -10.03 -5.51 0.56
CA MET A 170 -10.06 -6.79 -0.15
C MET A 170 -10.46 -6.64 -1.62
N LEU A 171 -11.34 -5.71 -1.95
CA LEU A 171 -11.74 -5.42 -3.33
C LEU A 171 -10.67 -4.63 -4.10
N GLY A 172 -10.05 -3.66 -3.45
CA GLY A 172 -9.06 -2.79 -4.08
C GLY A 172 -7.71 -3.47 -4.30
N ALA A 173 -7.22 -4.26 -3.35
CA ALA A 173 -5.88 -4.82 -3.42
C ALA A 173 -5.63 -5.75 -4.62
N PRO A 174 -6.51 -6.68 -5.01
CA PRO A 174 -6.33 -7.48 -6.22
C PRO A 174 -6.26 -6.64 -7.50
N VAL A 175 -7.08 -5.58 -7.58
CA VAL A 175 -7.08 -4.69 -8.73
C VAL A 175 -5.77 -3.89 -8.81
N LEU A 176 -5.25 -3.42 -7.68
CA LEU A 176 -3.95 -2.76 -7.64
C LEU A 176 -2.81 -3.73 -7.98
N GLY A 177 -2.81 -4.91 -7.38
CA GLY A 177 -1.79 -5.93 -7.60
C GLY A 177 -1.72 -6.37 -9.06
N LEU A 178 -2.86 -6.50 -9.72
CA LEU A 178 -2.99 -6.92 -11.11
C LEU A 178 -3.21 -5.75 -12.07
N SER A 179 -2.91 -4.52 -11.65
CA SER A 179 -3.17 -3.29 -12.40
C SER A 179 -2.67 -3.31 -13.86
N PRO A 180 -1.51 -3.91 -14.22
CA PRO A 180 -1.10 -3.97 -15.62
C PRO A 180 -2.06 -4.76 -16.52
N LEU A 181 -2.87 -5.66 -15.95
CA LEU A 181 -3.84 -6.47 -16.68
C LEU A 181 -5.22 -5.80 -16.76
N MET A 182 -5.47 -4.77 -15.93
CA MET A 182 -6.80 -4.17 -15.78
C MET A 182 -6.99 -2.96 -16.70
N PRO A 183 -8.21 -2.72 -17.22
CA PRO A 183 -8.52 -1.48 -17.92
C PRO A 183 -8.47 -0.29 -16.95
N LEU A 184 -8.26 0.92 -17.47
CA LEU A 184 -8.06 2.14 -16.65
C LEU A 184 -9.21 2.38 -15.65
N TRP A 185 -10.47 2.21 -16.09
CA TRP A 185 -11.63 2.39 -15.21
C TRP A 185 -11.61 1.43 -14.00
N ALA A 186 -11.20 0.18 -14.21
CA ALA A 186 -11.09 -0.80 -13.11
C ALA A 186 -9.96 -0.41 -12.14
N ARG A 187 -8.82 0.06 -12.67
CA ARG A 187 -7.70 0.56 -11.85
C ARG A 187 -8.12 1.75 -10.99
N ILE A 188 -8.86 2.70 -11.56
CA ILE A 188 -9.40 3.86 -10.82
C ILE A 188 -10.34 3.38 -9.70
N LEU A 189 -11.30 2.50 -10.02
CA LEU A 189 -12.21 1.95 -9.01
C LEU A 189 -11.48 1.19 -7.91
N GLY A 190 -10.49 0.36 -8.27
CA GLY A 190 -9.66 -0.36 -7.30
C GLY A 190 -8.90 0.59 -6.37
N CYS A 191 -8.31 1.66 -6.93
CA CYS A 191 -7.65 2.69 -6.13
C CYS A 191 -8.60 3.44 -5.21
N LEU A 192 -9.81 3.76 -5.66
CA LEU A 192 -10.83 4.40 -4.83
C LEU A 192 -11.28 3.48 -3.69
N CYS A 193 -11.56 2.21 -3.98
CA CYS A 193 -11.92 1.23 -2.95
C CYS A 193 -10.80 1.08 -1.92
N TRP A 194 -9.58 0.81 -2.38
CA TRP A 194 -8.43 0.62 -1.50
C TRP A 194 -8.09 1.89 -0.72
N GLY A 195 -8.17 3.04 -1.38
CA GLY A 195 -7.99 4.36 -0.77
C GLY A 195 -9.01 4.64 0.32
N ALA A 196 -10.30 4.45 0.05
CA ALA A 196 -11.37 4.64 1.02
C ALA A 196 -11.24 3.68 2.22
N GLY A 197 -10.88 2.40 1.97
CA GLY A 197 -10.59 1.43 3.02
C GLY A 197 -9.49 1.90 3.97
N ASN A 198 -8.33 2.32 3.41
CA ASN A 198 -7.21 2.84 4.21
C ASN A 198 -7.52 4.14 4.94
N LEU A 199 -8.24 5.08 4.30
CA LEU A 199 -8.68 6.33 4.95
C LEU A 199 -9.49 6.02 6.20
N TRP A 200 -10.46 5.11 6.09
CA TRP A 200 -11.32 4.78 7.23
C TRP A 200 -10.58 3.99 8.31
N LEU A 201 -9.79 3.00 7.94
CA LEU A 201 -8.97 2.26 8.89
C LEU A 201 -7.98 3.18 9.64
N GLY A 202 -7.39 4.13 8.92
CA GLY A 202 -6.53 5.16 9.51
C GLY A 202 -7.27 6.04 10.51
N TYR A 203 -8.46 6.51 10.17
CA TYR A 203 -9.32 7.26 11.06
C TYR A 203 -9.65 6.47 12.35
N VAL A 204 -10.05 5.22 12.23
CA VAL A 204 -10.34 4.34 13.37
C VAL A 204 -9.11 4.12 14.26
N GLN A 205 -7.91 4.06 13.68
CA GLN A 205 -6.67 3.98 14.47
C GLN A 205 -6.38 5.26 15.23
N LEU A 206 -6.65 6.43 14.65
CA LEU A 206 -6.48 7.71 15.33
C LEU A 206 -7.44 7.86 16.50
N ALA A 207 -8.71 7.51 16.32
CA ALA A 207 -9.74 7.55 17.34
C ALA A 207 -9.38 6.62 18.51
N ALA A 208 -9.06 5.36 18.23
CA ALA A 208 -8.69 4.38 19.25
C ALA A 208 -7.42 4.76 20.05
N GLY A 209 -6.46 5.44 19.42
CA GLY A 209 -5.27 5.96 20.13
C GLY A 209 -5.61 7.04 21.16
N GLY A 210 -6.73 7.78 20.97
CA GLY A 210 -7.28 8.72 21.93
C GLY A 210 -7.87 8.01 23.16
N ASP A 211 -8.73 7.02 22.95
CA ASP A 211 -9.42 6.29 24.02
C ASP A 211 -8.45 5.56 24.94
N LEU A 212 -7.39 4.95 24.40
CA LEU A 212 -6.33 4.31 25.19
C LEU A 212 -5.52 5.30 26.04
N ALA A 213 -5.33 6.53 25.56
CA ALA A 213 -4.65 7.58 26.32
C ALA A 213 -5.51 8.05 27.49
N VAL A 214 -6.81 8.26 27.28
CA VAL A 214 -7.76 8.63 28.35
C VAL A 214 -7.82 7.54 29.42
N ALA A 215 -8.00 6.26 29.01
CA ALA A 215 -8.04 5.14 29.94
C ALA A 215 -6.72 4.92 30.71
N ALA A 216 -5.59 5.34 30.19
CA ALA A 216 -4.31 5.32 30.90
C ALA A 216 -4.22 6.42 31.96
N LEU A 217 -4.73 7.61 31.68
CA LEU A 217 -4.79 8.74 32.63
C LEU A 217 -5.73 8.41 33.79
N ASP A 218 -6.90 7.85 33.54
CA ASP A 218 -7.86 7.46 34.59
C ASP A 218 -7.28 6.39 35.50
N ARG A 219 -6.52 5.42 34.98
CA ARG A 219 -5.83 4.41 35.78
C ARG A 219 -4.71 4.99 36.63
N SER A 220 -3.98 5.98 36.12
CA SER A 220 -2.91 6.65 36.90
C SER A 220 -3.48 7.51 38.02
N ALA A 221 -4.59 8.21 37.75
CA ALA A 221 -5.30 9.00 38.75
C ALA A 221 -5.84 8.11 39.88
N SER A 222 -6.47 6.97 39.53
CA SER A 222 -7.01 6.02 40.51
C SER A 222 -5.93 5.43 41.43
N ARG A 223 -4.75 5.10 40.85
CA ARG A 223 -3.60 4.59 41.65
C ARG A 223 -3.02 5.67 42.60
N GLY A 224 -2.96 6.91 42.14
CA GLY A 224 -2.50 8.02 42.98
C GLY A 224 -3.40 8.24 44.20
N LEU A 225 -4.71 8.13 44.01
CA LEU A 225 -5.69 8.23 45.14
C LEU A 225 -5.59 7.05 46.13
N GLN A 226 -5.33 5.82 45.61
CA GLN A 226 -5.14 4.64 46.47
C GLN A 226 -3.83 4.67 47.28
N GLN A 227 -2.81 5.36 46.81
CA GLN A 227 -1.54 5.51 47.54
C GLN A 227 -1.57 6.66 48.57
N ALA A 228 -2.53 7.59 48.45
CA ALA A 228 -2.69 8.73 49.36
C ALA A 228 -3.67 8.45 50.51
N ALA A 229 -4.38 7.33 50.49
CA ALA A 229 -5.28 6.86 51.56
C ALA A 229 -4.63 5.80 52.42
#